data_5bc5de628ee85dcada6cb77a7fc47285
#
_entry.id   5bc5de628ee85dcada6cb77a7fc47285
#
_cell.length_a   1.000
_cell.length_b   1.000
_cell.length_c   1.000
_cell.angle_alpha   90.00
_cell.angle_beta   90.00
_cell.angle_gamma   90.00
#
_symmetry.space_group_name_H-M   'P 1'
#
loop_
_entity.id
_entity.type
_entity.pdbx_description
1 polymer ?
#
loop_
_entity_poly.entity_id
_entity_poly.type
_entity_poly.pdbx_seq_one_letter_code
_entity_poly.pdbx_strand_id
1 'polypeptide(L)'
;MMNRKLKIDILSSGGSPSFVCEQSIYGIDGRAGVGGAELGILTLCRLWHDIGHEVTFYNNAPNYGSEFSHANYKDFNKHSDRDVLIIFRSTVPEDTLHHAKGVKIFYSNDQHTTGSFREFRRLVDHVVVISEFHNKYFQDNYDINDSHIIDIPIRTWEYPDTPKVKNSCIFTSVPDRGLLQLVPIWKHIVEQVPDATLTITGDWSLWNNTDCSQDVMQYRVAFANKKNVNYLSAVKRSELVDIQNKAQFHLYPCTYNELFCISVAESQVAGVIPITSRIGAVDTTNRLGYKIDGNPMSHDFVVRFVDTVVGLMKSDNLVDIKPLAAKEFDTESILEKWDRLFYG
;
A
#
# COMPACT_ATOMS: atom_id res chain seq x y z
N MET A 1 -20.32 13.00 -17.84
CA MET A 1 -20.94 14.21 -17.27
C MET A 1 -19.84 14.94 -16.53
N MET A 2 -19.66 16.26 -16.71
CA MET A 2 -18.76 17.00 -15.80
C MET A 2 -19.40 16.98 -14.43
N ASN A 3 -18.80 16.19 -13.50
CA ASN A 3 -19.26 16.15 -12.13
C ASN A 3 -19.07 17.54 -11.49
N ARG A 4 -20.01 17.97 -10.67
CA ARG A 4 -19.92 19.22 -9.92
C ARG A 4 -18.61 19.23 -9.12
N LYS A 5 -17.88 20.34 -9.12
CA LYS A 5 -16.72 20.55 -8.25
C LYS A 5 -17.17 20.41 -6.79
N LEU A 6 -16.52 19.51 -6.03
CA LEU A 6 -16.79 19.28 -4.60
C LEU A 6 -15.72 19.90 -3.75
N LYS A 7 -16.08 20.26 -2.52
CA LYS A 7 -15.18 20.57 -1.42
C LYS A 7 -15.03 19.35 -0.53
N ILE A 8 -13.83 18.75 -0.52
CA ILE A 8 -13.48 17.51 0.19
C ILE A 8 -12.49 17.84 1.30
N ASP A 9 -12.91 17.67 2.53
CA ASP A 9 -12.06 17.78 3.71
C ASP A 9 -11.68 16.38 4.20
N ILE A 10 -10.38 16.11 4.39
CA ILE A 10 -9.88 14.87 4.95
C ILE A 10 -9.28 15.16 6.33
N LEU A 11 -9.72 14.42 7.33
CA LEU A 11 -9.31 14.59 8.72
C LEU A 11 -8.56 13.38 9.23
N SER A 12 -7.28 13.56 9.56
CA SER A 12 -6.45 12.52 10.18
C SER A 12 -6.10 12.96 11.59
N SER A 13 -6.77 12.36 12.59
CA SER A 13 -6.50 12.60 14.00
C SER A 13 -5.44 11.65 14.54
N GLY A 14 -4.58 12.16 15.36
CA GLY A 14 -3.55 11.58 16.19
C GLY A 14 -3.19 10.09 16.08
N GLY A 15 -1.92 9.79 15.92
CA GLY A 15 -1.34 8.44 15.96
C GLY A 15 -1.03 7.82 14.60
N SER A 16 -1.65 8.26 13.53
CA SER A 16 -1.19 7.95 12.17
C SER A 16 -0.06 8.90 11.79
N PRO A 17 0.85 8.55 10.88
CA PRO A 17 1.87 9.48 10.44
C PRO A 17 1.20 10.74 9.89
N SER A 18 0.92 11.60 10.81
CA SER A 18 0.70 13.01 10.62
C SER A 18 1.98 13.61 10.06
N PHE A 19 1.89 14.76 9.46
CA PHE A 19 3.05 15.51 8.95
C PHE A 19 3.63 15.03 7.60
N VAL A 20 2.90 14.23 6.80
CA VAL A 20 3.29 13.88 5.44
C VAL A 20 2.51 14.70 4.42
N CYS A 21 3.22 15.22 3.42
CA CYS A 21 2.64 15.85 2.24
C CYS A 21 3.09 15.10 0.98
N GLU A 22 2.64 15.52 -0.19
CA GLU A 22 3.01 14.85 -1.44
C GLU A 22 4.54 14.83 -1.64
N GLN A 23 5.25 15.87 -1.24
CA GLN A 23 6.70 15.95 -1.32
C GLN A 23 7.42 14.94 -0.40
N SER A 24 6.77 14.51 0.68
CA SER A 24 7.31 13.47 1.57
C SER A 24 7.43 12.11 0.86
N ILE A 25 6.60 11.83 -0.15
CA ILE A 25 6.69 10.63 -0.99
C ILE A 25 8.08 10.55 -1.65
N TYR A 26 8.62 11.69 -2.06
CA TYR A 26 9.90 11.80 -2.76
C TYR A 26 11.09 12.12 -1.85
N GLY A 27 10.87 12.19 -0.54
CA GLY A 27 11.93 12.41 0.45
C GLY A 27 12.50 13.83 0.47
N ILE A 28 11.73 14.84 0.04
CA ILE A 28 12.17 16.25 0.07
C ILE A 28 12.29 16.77 1.51
N ASP A 29 11.51 16.22 2.43
CA ASP A 29 11.57 16.52 3.86
C ASP A 29 12.64 15.70 4.63
N GLY A 30 13.54 15.02 3.92
CA GLY A 30 14.62 14.22 4.49
C GLY A 30 14.24 12.77 4.83
N ARG A 31 13.00 12.35 4.61
CA ARG A 31 12.55 10.95 4.77
C ARG A 31 13.02 10.08 3.61
N ALA A 32 13.10 8.78 3.82
CA ALA A 32 13.29 7.83 2.71
C ALA A 32 12.01 7.71 1.85
N GLY A 33 10.83 7.91 2.45
CA GLY A 33 9.53 7.80 1.80
C GLY A 33 8.40 7.83 2.83
N VAL A 34 7.24 7.30 2.45
CA VAL A 34 6.05 7.21 3.30
C VAL A 34 5.52 5.78 3.35
N GLY A 35 4.72 5.46 4.37
CA GLY A 35 4.03 4.18 4.47
C GLY A 35 2.93 4.01 3.42
N GLY A 36 2.42 2.79 3.26
CA GLY A 36 1.42 2.46 2.24
C GLY A 36 0.10 3.23 2.41
N ALA A 37 -0.39 3.36 3.64
CA ALA A 37 -1.63 4.08 3.91
C ALA A 37 -1.49 5.58 3.56
N GLU A 38 -0.34 6.18 3.89
CA GLU A 38 -0.02 7.57 3.57
C GLU A 38 0.11 7.78 2.07
N LEU A 39 0.81 6.87 1.38
CA LEU A 39 0.91 6.90 -0.09
C LEU A 39 -0.47 6.84 -0.74
N GLY A 40 -1.34 5.97 -0.23
CA GLY A 40 -2.71 5.80 -0.73
C GLY A 40 -3.55 7.07 -0.60
N ILE A 41 -3.62 7.66 0.60
CA ILE A 41 -4.44 8.87 0.81
C ILE A 41 -3.87 10.08 0.07
N LEU A 42 -2.55 10.26 0.04
CA LEU A 42 -1.94 11.35 -0.74
C LEU A 42 -2.19 11.19 -2.24
N THR A 43 -2.22 9.96 -2.74
CA THR A 43 -2.58 9.65 -4.12
C THR A 43 -4.05 9.98 -4.40
N LEU A 44 -4.98 9.63 -3.51
CA LEU A 44 -6.39 10.01 -3.64
C LEU A 44 -6.57 11.52 -3.63
N CYS A 45 -5.94 12.24 -2.70
CA CYS A 45 -5.99 13.70 -2.64
C CYS A 45 -5.54 14.32 -3.99
N ARG A 46 -4.45 13.82 -4.56
CA ARG A 46 -3.95 14.26 -5.86
C ARG A 46 -4.95 13.98 -6.97
N LEU A 47 -5.48 12.75 -7.05
CA LEU A 47 -6.45 12.37 -8.08
C LEU A 47 -7.73 13.22 -8.01
N TRP A 48 -8.28 13.46 -6.81
CA TRP A 48 -9.45 14.32 -6.64
C TRP A 48 -9.16 15.77 -7.01
N HIS A 49 -7.97 16.28 -6.67
CA HIS A 49 -7.55 17.61 -7.09
C HIS A 49 -7.45 17.73 -8.62
N ASP A 50 -6.83 16.74 -9.28
CA ASP A 50 -6.59 16.72 -10.72
C ASP A 50 -7.90 16.70 -11.54
N ILE A 51 -8.96 16.08 -11.00
CA ILE A 51 -10.30 16.12 -11.61
C ILE A 51 -11.12 17.37 -11.21
N GLY A 52 -10.51 18.31 -10.47
CA GLY A 52 -11.03 19.65 -10.21
C GLY A 52 -11.73 19.85 -8.88
N HIS A 53 -11.69 18.90 -7.95
CA HIS A 53 -12.22 19.10 -6.59
C HIS A 53 -11.31 20.03 -5.77
N GLU A 54 -11.89 20.68 -4.76
CA GLU A 54 -11.17 21.44 -3.76
C GLU A 54 -10.87 20.50 -2.59
N VAL A 55 -9.59 20.12 -2.42
CA VAL A 55 -9.16 19.13 -1.43
C VAL A 55 -8.34 19.79 -0.33
N THR A 56 -8.73 19.56 0.94
CA THR A 56 -7.95 19.99 2.11
C THR A 56 -7.70 18.81 3.03
N PHE A 57 -6.42 18.51 3.28
CA PHE A 57 -6.01 17.43 4.19
C PHE A 57 -5.54 18.01 5.52
N TYR A 58 -6.32 17.80 6.58
CA TYR A 58 -6.03 18.23 7.96
C TYR A 58 -5.16 17.17 8.66
N ASN A 59 -3.85 17.23 8.46
CA ASN A 59 -2.89 16.26 9.00
C ASN A 59 -1.61 16.88 9.57
N ASN A 60 -1.63 18.19 9.86
CA ASN A 60 -0.49 18.96 10.38
C ASN A 60 0.76 18.92 9.47
N ALA A 61 0.63 18.55 8.22
CA ALA A 61 1.76 18.56 7.30
C ALA A 61 2.14 19.98 6.89
N PRO A 62 3.43 20.23 6.66
CA PRO A 62 3.86 21.46 6.02
C PRO A 62 3.32 21.49 4.58
N ASN A 63 2.84 22.65 4.15
CA ASN A 63 2.30 22.84 2.80
C ASN A 63 3.44 23.11 1.78
N TYR A 64 4.35 22.15 1.61
CA TYR A 64 5.48 22.28 0.69
C TYR A 64 5.09 21.80 -0.70
N GLY A 65 4.68 22.70 -1.58
CA GLY A 65 4.53 22.39 -3.00
C GLY A 65 3.56 21.25 -3.32
N SER A 66 2.59 20.98 -2.44
CA SER A 66 1.48 20.08 -2.74
C SER A 66 0.52 20.76 -3.70
N GLU A 67 -0.04 20.02 -4.64
CA GLU A 67 -1.06 20.50 -5.56
C GLU A 67 -2.40 20.79 -4.84
N PHE A 68 -2.68 20.08 -3.76
CA PHE A 68 -3.84 20.27 -2.89
C PHE A 68 -3.43 20.88 -1.53
N SER A 69 -4.40 21.36 -0.75
CA SER A 69 -4.15 22.07 0.51
C SER A 69 -3.89 21.13 1.67
N HIS A 70 -2.92 21.51 2.52
CA HIS A 70 -2.73 20.94 3.85
C HIS A 70 -3.06 21.97 4.93
N ALA A 71 -3.63 21.52 6.04
CA ALA A 71 -3.96 22.35 7.18
C ALA A 71 -3.62 21.66 8.50
N ASN A 72 -3.51 22.46 9.57
CA ASN A 72 -3.35 21.90 10.90
C ASN A 72 -4.68 21.27 11.34
N TYR A 73 -4.61 20.12 12.01
CA TYR A 73 -5.79 19.45 12.57
C TYR A 73 -6.61 20.37 13.50
N LYS A 74 -5.95 21.23 14.25
CA LYS A 74 -6.61 22.19 15.17
C LYS A 74 -7.38 23.28 14.45
N ASP A 75 -7.07 23.53 13.18
CA ASP A 75 -7.77 24.54 12.37
C ASP A 75 -9.04 23.96 11.69
N PHE A 76 -9.32 22.69 11.89
CA PHE A 76 -10.53 22.06 11.37
C PHE A 76 -11.76 22.69 12.03
N ASN A 77 -12.60 23.33 11.21
CA ASN A 77 -13.84 23.89 11.67
C ASN A 77 -15.02 22.99 11.27
N LYS A 78 -15.62 22.29 12.24
CA LYS A 78 -16.76 21.40 12.00
C LYS A 78 -17.99 22.10 11.41
N HIS A 79 -18.12 23.41 11.57
CA HIS A 79 -19.24 24.20 11.03
C HIS A 79 -19.02 24.77 9.63
N SER A 80 -17.82 24.62 9.08
CA SER A 80 -17.53 25.08 7.71
C SER A 80 -18.31 24.29 6.68
N ASP A 81 -18.66 24.95 5.58
CA ASP A 81 -19.31 24.30 4.44
C ASP A 81 -18.32 23.37 3.73
N ARG A 82 -18.77 22.16 3.49
CA ARG A 82 -18.10 21.12 2.69
C ARG A 82 -19.12 20.18 2.09
N ASP A 83 -18.74 19.53 1.00
CA ASP A 83 -19.58 18.51 0.36
C ASP A 83 -19.30 17.12 0.95
N VAL A 84 -18.01 16.83 1.27
CA VAL A 84 -17.55 15.53 1.80
C VAL A 84 -16.58 15.74 2.95
N LEU A 85 -16.74 14.95 4.00
CA LEU A 85 -15.80 14.80 5.11
C LEU A 85 -15.31 13.36 5.18
N ILE A 86 -14.03 13.14 4.91
CA ILE A 86 -13.37 11.83 5.06
C ILE A 86 -12.62 11.79 6.38
N ILE A 87 -12.96 10.86 7.24
CA ILE A 87 -12.21 10.55 8.45
C ILE A 87 -11.25 9.41 8.14
N PHE A 88 -9.96 9.71 8.17
CA PHE A 88 -8.92 8.78 7.75
C PHE A 88 -8.28 8.08 8.94
N ARG A 89 -8.35 6.75 8.95
CA ARG A 89 -7.73 5.78 9.88
C ARG A 89 -8.23 5.83 11.32
N SER A 90 -8.16 6.97 11.98
CA SER A 90 -8.50 7.11 13.40
C SER A 90 -9.87 7.73 13.58
N THR A 91 -10.63 7.26 14.56
CA THR A 91 -11.92 7.88 14.94
C THR A 91 -11.72 9.30 15.47
N VAL A 92 -12.74 10.11 15.36
CA VAL A 92 -12.77 11.49 15.87
C VAL A 92 -13.86 11.63 16.94
N PRO A 93 -13.85 12.69 17.79
CA PRO A 93 -14.90 12.92 18.75
C PRO A 93 -16.28 13.01 18.08
N GLU A 94 -17.30 12.44 18.72
CA GLU A 94 -18.69 12.41 18.24
C GLU A 94 -19.23 13.80 17.93
N ASP A 95 -18.94 14.79 18.78
CA ASP A 95 -19.30 16.19 18.58
C ASP A 95 -18.79 16.79 17.25
N THR A 96 -17.64 16.31 16.77
CA THR A 96 -17.11 16.69 15.46
C THR A 96 -18.05 16.28 14.33
N LEU A 97 -18.59 15.07 14.39
CA LEU A 97 -19.44 14.51 13.34
C LEU A 97 -20.88 15.00 13.41
N HIS A 98 -21.42 15.22 14.61
CA HIS A 98 -22.78 15.76 14.76
C HIS A 98 -22.97 17.14 14.13
N HIS A 99 -21.91 17.95 14.12
CA HIS A 99 -21.98 19.32 13.58
C HIS A 99 -21.37 19.46 12.19
N ALA A 100 -20.61 18.46 11.72
CA ALA A 100 -20.00 18.52 10.39
C ALA A 100 -21.06 18.38 9.30
N LYS A 101 -20.97 19.24 8.29
CA LYS A 101 -21.76 19.18 7.06
C LYS A 101 -21.15 18.21 6.06
N GLY A 102 -21.94 17.88 5.05
CA GLY A 102 -21.55 17.00 3.94
C GLY A 102 -21.66 15.52 4.26
N VAL A 103 -21.38 14.68 3.26
CA VAL A 103 -21.32 13.22 3.39
C VAL A 103 -20.13 12.85 4.25
N LYS A 104 -20.33 12.05 5.27
CA LYS A 104 -19.30 11.62 6.23
C LYS A 104 -18.86 10.20 5.90
N ILE A 105 -17.59 10.03 5.60
CA ILE A 105 -17.01 8.73 5.21
C ILE A 105 -15.88 8.38 6.15
N PHE A 106 -15.95 7.22 6.78
CA PHE A 106 -14.83 6.65 7.50
C PHE A 106 -14.01 5.77 6.56
N TYR A 107 -12.77 6.16 6.29
CA TYR A 107 -11.84 5.42 5.44
C TYR A 107 -10.79 4.73 6.29
N SER A 108 -10.93 3.41 6.43
CA SER A 108 -10.02 2.58 7.23
C SER A 108 -8.92 1.96 6.38
N ASN A 109 -7.71 1.98 6.93
CA ASN A 109 -6.53 1.29 6.39
C ASN A 109 -5.86 0.41 7.46
N ASP A 110 -6.55 0.18 8.59
CA ASP A 110 -6.00 -0.52 9.75
C ASP A 110 -6.96 -1.60 10.27
N GLN A 111 -6.39 -2.63 10.91
CA GLN A 111 -7.15 -3.64 11.63
C GLN A 111 -7.71 -3.11 12.95
N HIS A 112 -7.05 -2.13 13.55
CA HIS A 112 -7.39 -1.54 14.84
C HIS A 112 -7.39 -0.02 14.75
N THR A 113 -8.17 0.63 15.60
CA THR A 113 -8.18 2.09 15.75
C THR A 113 -8.16 2.49 17.21
N THR A 114 -7.91 3.75 17.47
CA THR A 114 -8.20 4.36 18.75
C THR A 114 -9.70 4.58 18.86
N GLY A 115 -10.36 3.99 19.85
CA GLY A 115 -11.82 4.00 20.00
C GLY A 115 -12.49 2.73 19.44
N SER A 116 -13.79 2.78 19.27
CA SER A 116 -14.62 1.67 18.81
C SER A 116 -15.10 1.89 17.39
N PHE A 117 -14.68 1.04 16.46
CA PHE A 117 -15.19 1.07 15.09
C PHE A 117 -16.72 0.87 15.02
N ARG A 118 -17.25 -0.05 15.83
CA ARG A 118 -18.69 -0.34 15.86
C ARG A 118 -19.53 0.87 16.26
N GLU A 119 -19.11 1.61 17.28
CA GLU A 119 -19.80 2.82 17.70
C GLU A 119 -19.64 3.94 16.68
N PHE A 120 -18.43 4.09 16.14
CA PHE A 120 -18.12 5.11 15.17
C PHE A 120 -18.90 4.92 13.85
N ARG A 121 -19.19 3.67 13.42
CA ARG A 121 -20.01 3.38 12.25
C ARG A 121 -21.36 4.08 12.27
N ARG A 122 -21.95 4.28 13.44
CA ARG A 122 -23.26 4.92 13.59
C ARG A 122 -23.25 6.42 13.35
N LEU A 123 -22.07 7.03 13.29
CA LEU A 123 -21.85 8.47 13.18
C LEU A 123 -21.48 8.92 11.77
N VAL A 124 -21.25 7.98 10.86
CA VAL A 124 -20.85 8.24 9.49
C VAL A 124 -21.87 7.66 8.50
N ASP A 125 -21.93 8.24 7.31
CA ASP A 125 -22.84 7.75 6.26
C ASP A 125 -22.28 6.47 5.61
N HIS A 126 -20.96 6.43 5.37
CA HIS A 126 -20.30 5.31 4.74
C HIS A 126 -19.03 4.90 5.50
N VAL A 127 -18.72 3.59 5.44
CA VAL A 127 -17.42 3.04 5.82
C VAL A 127 -16.75 2.49 4.57
N VAL A 128 -15.50 2.87 4.33
CA VAL A 128 -14.68 2.35 3.24
C VAL A 128 -13.54 1.52 3.81
N VAL A 129 -13.37 0.33 3.26
CA VAL A 129 -12.27 -0.61 3.51
C VAL A 129 -11.54 -0.93 2.20
N ILE A 130 -10.32 -1.44 2.29
CA ILE A 130 -9.38 -1.47 1.17
C ILE A 130 -9.24 -2.84 0.47
N SER A 131 -9.99 -3.84 0.88
CA SER A 131 -10.02 -5.16 0.24
C SER A 131 -11.16 -6.02 0.76
N GLU A 132 -11.44 -7.14 0.08
CA GLU A 132 -12.36 -8.19 0.54
C GLU A 132 -11.93 -8.79 1.89
N PHE A 133 -10.62 -9.01 2.08
CA PHE A 133 -10.09 -9.50 3.36
C PHE A 133 -10.36 -8.50 4.49
N HIS A 134 -10.14 -7.20 4.24
CA HIS A 134 -10.41 -6.15 5.21
C HIS A 134 -11.90 -6.03 5.52
N ASN A 135 -12.76 -6.13 4.50
CA ASN A 135 -14.21 -6.16 4.68
C ASN A 135 -14.66 -7.32 5.58
N LYS A 136 -14.16 -8.52 5.28
CA LYS A 136 -14.45 -9.69 6.12
C LYS A 136 -13.93 -9.50 7.55
N TYR A 137 -12.75 -8.91 7.72
CA TYR A 137 -12.21 -8.62 9.04
C TYR A 137 -13.13 -7.67 9.83
N PHE A 138 -13.70 -6.65 9.17
CA PHE A 138 -14.65 -5.72 9.79
C PHE A 138 -15.96 -6.40 10.17
N GLN A 139 -16.47 -7.28 9.32
CA GLN A 139 -17.67 -8.08 9.61
C GLN A 139 -17.44 -8.97 10.85
N ASP A 140 -16.36 -9.74 10.85
CA ASP A 140 -16.09 -10.75 11.88
C ASP A 140 -15.75 -10.13 13.25
N ASN A 141 -15.09 -8.96 13.28
CA ASN A 141 -14.56 -8.38 14.53
C ASN A 141 -15.37 -7.18 15.05
N TYR A 142 -16.03 -6.44 14.15
CA TYR A 142 -16.70 -5.19 14.51
C TYR A 142 -18.20 -5.17 14.19
N ASP A 143 -18.72 -6.24 13.57
CA ASP A 143 -20.13 -6.34 13.17
C ASP A 143 -20.54 -5.21 12.20
N ILE A 144 -19.60 -4.81 11.32
CA ILE A 144 -19.82 -3.82 10.26
C ILE A 144 -19.98 -4.58 8.95
N ASN A 145 -21.26 -4.66 8.47
CA ASN A 145 -21.63 -5.52 7.34
C ASN A 145 -21.92 -4.72 6.05
N ASP A 146 -21.85 -3.41 6.10
CA ASP A 146 -22.24 -2.48 5.04
C ASP A 146 -21.09 -1.58 4.59
N SER A 147 -19.84 -2.03 4.75
CA SER A 147 -18.69 -1.29 4.25
C SER A 147 -18.53 -1.43 2.73
N HIS A 148 -18.03 -0.37 2.11
CA HIS A 148 -17.70 -0.33 0.69
C HIS A 148 -16.23 -0.73 0.49
N ILE A 149 -15.97 -1.57 -0.51
CA ILE A 149 -14.61 -1.99 -0.83
C ILE A 149 -14.08 -1.14 -1.96
N ILE A 150 -13.08 -0.32 -1.63
CA ILE A 150 -12.37 0.53 -2.58
C ILE A 150 -10.87 0.32 -2.40
N ASP A 151 -10.23 -0.22 -3.40
CA ASP A 151 -8.80 -0.48 -3.40
C ASP A 151 -7.98 0.80 -3.22
N ILE A 152 -6.79 0.67 -2.65
CA ILE A 152 -5.84 1.78 -2.62
C ILE A 152 -5.38 2.08 -4.06
N PRO A 153 -5.43 3.34 -4.52
CA PRO A 153 -4.97 3.71 -5.85
C PRO A 153 -3.46 3.54 -5.97
N ILE A 154 -3.01 3.07 -7.12
CA ILE A 154 -1.60 2.94 -7.45
C ILE A 154 -1.20 4.08 -8.39
N ARG A 155 -0.03 4.67 -8.18
CA ARG A 155 0.54 5.76 -8.99
C ARG A 155 1.09 5.20 -10.29
N THR A 156 0.19 4.75 -11.17
CA THR A 156 0.54 4.06 -12.42
C THR A 156 1.43 4.88 -13.34
N TRP A 157 1.31 6.21 -13.29
CA TRP A 157 2.11 7.16 -14.07
C TRP A 157 3.61 7.23 -13.68
N GLU A 158 4.00 6.63 -12.55
CA GLU A 158 5.39 6.58 -12.12
C GLU A 158 6.17 5.41 -12.74
N TYR A 159 5.49 4.49 -13.44
CA TYR A 159 6.08 3.25 -13.96
C TYR A 159 6.21 3.26 -15.50
N PRO A 160 7.23 3.93 -16.08
CA PRO A 160 7.47 3.91 -17.51
C PRO A 160 7.84 2.52 -18.01
N ASP A 161 7.78 2.31 -19.33
CA ASP A 161 8.25 1.07 -19.94
C ASP A 161 9.77 0.97 -19.80
N THR A 162 10.22 -0.10 -19.17
CA THR A 162 11.64 -0.35 -18.89
C THR A 162 11.96 -1.82 -19.15
N PRO A 163 13.05 -2.13 -19.87
CA PRO A 163 13.48 -3.50 -20.06
C PRO A 163 13.78 -4.21 -18.73
N LYS A 164 13.27 -5.42 -18.57
CA LYS A 164 13.52 -6.23 -17.39
C LYS A 164 14.92 -6.83 -17.39
N VAL A 165 15.56 -6.83 -16.23
CA VAL A 165 16.81 -7.56 -16.02
C VAL A 165 16.46 -9.03 -15.76
N LYS A 166 17.00 -9.94 -16.61
CA LYS A 166 16.73 -11.37 -16.49
C LYS A 166 17.13 -11.89 -15.11
N ASN A 167 16.31 -12.76 -14.54
CA ASN A 167 16.49 -13.41 -13.24
C ASN A 167 16.64 -12.45 -12.04
N SER A 168 16.24 -11.18 -12.19
CA SER A 168 16.25 -10.23 -11.10
C SER A 168 14.99 -10.34 -10.24
N CYS A 169 15.20 -10.44 -8.93
CA CYS A 169 14.14 -10.53 -7.94
C CYS A 169 14.16 -9.33 -7.00
N ILE A 170 13.00 -8.99 -6.47
CA ILE A 170 12.84 -7.97 -5.42
C ILE A 170 12.02 -8.49 -4.25
N PHE A 171 12.26 -7.88 -3.08
CA PHE A 171 11.36 -7.84 -1.94
C PHE A 171 11.27 -6.38 -1.48
N THR A 172 10.06 -5.78 -1.51
CA THR A 172 9.87 -4.35 -1.30
C THR A 172 8.81 -4.09 -0.22
N SER A 173 9.12 -4.49 1.00
CA SER A 173 8.21 -4.31 2.16
C SER A 173 9.02 -4.25 3.45
N VAL A 174 8.34 -3.95 4.57
CA VAL A 174 8.95 -4.08 5.90
C VAL A 174 9.29 -5.54 6.18
N PRO A 175 10.41 -5.82 6.86
CA PRO A 175 10.98 -7.17 6.94
C PRO A 175 10.09 -8.22 7.59
N ASP A 176 9.25 -7.86 8.55
CA ASP A 176 8.32 -8.77 9.24
C ASP A 176 7.20 -9.31 8.35
N ARG A 177 7.11 -8.86 7.11
CA ARG A 177 6.14 -9.34 6.12
C ARG A 177 6.57 -10.65 5.43
N GLY A 178 7.46 -11.39 6.03
CA GLY A 178 7.89 -12.71 5.55
C GLY A 178 9.31 -12.72 4.95
N LEU A 179 10.12 -11.68 5.17
CA LEU A 179 11.48 -11.62 4.61
C LEU A 179 12.35 -12.81 5.05
N LEU A 180 12.25 -13.27 6.31
CA LEU A 180 13.03 -14.43 6.78
C LEU A 180 12.68 -15.72 6.04
N GLN A 181 11.47 -15.84 5.49
CA GLN A 181 11.08 -17.00 4.68
C GLN A 181 11.87 -17.06 3.36
N LEU A 182 12.36 -15.92 2.87
CA LEU A 182 13.22 -15.91 1.68
C LEU A 182 14.62 -16.48 1.95
N VAL A 183 15.08 -16.61 3.18
CA VAL A 183 16.42 -17.14 3.48
C VAL A 183 16.61 -18.55 2.93
N PRO A 184 15.79 -19.56 3.31
CA PRO A 184 15.88 -20.89 2.70
C PRO A 184 15.47 -20.90 1.22
N ILE A 185 14.43 -20.14 0.84
CA ILE A 185 13.96 -20.05 -0.56
C ILE A 185 15.11 -19.55 -1.45
N TRP A 186 15.75 -18.45 -1.10
CA TRP A 186 16.82 -17.84 -1.90
C TRP A 186 18.03 -18.76 -2.06
N LYS A 187 18.41 -19.47 -0.99
CA LYS A 187 19.50 -20.46 -1.06
C LYS A 187 19.24 -21.46 -2.20
N HIS A 188 18.06 -22.05 -2.24
CA HIS A 188 17.74 -23.07 -3.24
C HIS A 188 17.54 -22.49 -4.66
N ILE A 189 17.10 -21.22 -4.77
CA ILE A 189 17.03 -20.54 -6.07
C ILE A 189 18.42 -20.37 -6.68
N VAL A 190 19.39 -19.80 -5.93
CA VAL A 190 20.73 -19.53 -6.48
C VAL A 190 21.57 -20.79 -6.71
N GLU A 191 21.24 -21.90 -6.07
CA GLU A 191 21.83 -23.22 -6.38
C GLU A 191 21.40 -23.72 -7.77
N GLN A 192 20.18 -23.40 -8.22
CA GLN A 192 19.61 -23.85 -9.49
C GLN A 192 19.70 -22.80 -10.62
N VAL A 193 19.76 -21.50 -10.25
CA VAL A 193 19.89 -20.35 -11.15
C VAL A 193 20.99 -19.43 -10.60
N PRO A 194 22.27 -19.73 -10.90
CA PRO A 194 23.42 -19.06 -10.25
C PRO A 194 23.57 -17.57 -10.56
N ASP A 195 22.92 -17.05 -11.58
CA ASP A 195 22.89 -15.65 -12.01
C ASP A 195 21.67 -14.88 -11.45
N ALA A 196 20.79 -15.54 -10.70
CA ALA A 196 19.68 -14.86 -10.04
C ALA A 196 20.21 -13.82 -9.05
N THR A 197 19.52 -12.65 -9.00
CA THR A 197 19.83 -11.55 -8.09
C THR A 197 18.60 -11.19 -7.24
N LEU A 198 18.79 -10.79 -5.98
CA LEU A 198 17.73 -10.35 -5.08
C LEU A 198 18.05 -8.97 -4.51
N THR A 199 17.20 -8.00 -4.77
CA THR A 199 17.25 -6.68 -4.11
C THR A 199 16.16 -6.61 -3.04
N ILE A 200 16.58 -6.28 -1.81
CA ILE A 200 15.69 -6.13 -0.66
C ILE A 200 15.66 -4.65 -0.28
N THR A 201 14.47 -4.07 -0.24
CA THR A 201 14.26 -2.69 0.18
C THR A 201 13.00 -2.57 1.03
N GLY A 202 13.03 -1.61 1.95
CA GLY A 202 11.98 -1.36 2.92
C GLY A 202 12.42 -1.68 4.35
N ASP A 203 12.07 -0.79 5.27
CA ASP A 203 12.20 -0.98 6.71
C ASP A 203 11.22 -0.06 7.45
N TRP A 204 11.21 -0.14 8.77
CA TRP A 204 10.29 0.63 9.62
C TRP A 204 10.58 2.14 9.70
N SER A 205 11.70 2.63 9.15
CA SER A 205 11.98 4.07 9.06
C SER A 205 10.94 4.81 8.21
N LEU A 206 10.25 4.11 7.28
CA LEU A 206 9.11 4.64 6.54
C LEU A 206 7.95 5.08 7.43
N TRP A 207 7.87 4.56 8.67
CA TRP A 207 6.88 4.91 9.68
C TRP A 207 7.43 5.83 10.78
N ASN A 208 8.57 6.50 10.53
CA ASN A 208 9.32 7.26 11.54
C ASN A 208 9.73 6.43 12.78
N ASN A 209 9.79 5.12 12.64
CA ASN A 209 10.24 4.25 13.71
C ASN A 209 11.73 3.97 13.53
N THR A 210 12.56 4.76 14.20
CA THR A 210 14.03 4.64 14.19
C THR A 210 14.56 3.71 15.30
N ASP A 211 13.69 3.34 16.26
CA ASP A 211 14.08 2.51 17.41
C ASP A 211 14.19 1.02 17.07
N CYS A 212 13.74 0.61 15.87
CA CYS A 212 13.81 -0.77 15.40
C CYS A 212 15.19 -1.20 14.86
N SER A 213 16.27 -0.49 15.19
CA SER A 213 17.61 -0.80 14.69
C SER A 213 18.09 -2.23 15.04
N GLN A 214 17.71 -2.76 16.20
CA GLN A 214 18.05 -4.14 16.58
C GLN A 214 17.23 -5.17 15.79
N ASP A 215 15.96 -4.89 15.54
CA ASP A 215 15.11 -5.78 14.74
C ASP A 215 15.54 -5.81 13.29
N VAL A 216 15.93 -4.66 12.71
CA VAL A 216 16.49 -4.61 11.36
C VAL A 216 17.78 -5.41 11.26
N MET A 217 18.62 -5.41 12.29
CA MET A 217 19.91 -6.10 12.30
C MET A 217 19.78 -7.61 12.11
N GLN A 218 18.78 -8.27 12.72
CA GLN A 218 18.58 -9.72 12.53
C GLN A 218 18.33 -10.08 11.06
N TYR A 219 17.55 -9.25 10.34
CA TYR A 219 17.28 -9.48 8.92
C TYR A 219 18.52 -9.23 8.07
N ARG A 220 19.29 -8.17 8.35
CA ARG A 220 20.55 -7.89 7.66
C ARG A 220 21.55 -9.02 7.84
N VAL A 221 21.70 -9.53 9.06
CA VAL A 221 22.59 -10.68 9.39
C VAL A 221 22.14 -11.92 8.63
N ALA A 222 20.82 -12.19 8.56
CA ALA A 222 20.30 -13.36 7.85
C ALA A 222 20.67 -13.37 6.35
N PHE A 223 20.87 -12.18 5.74
CA PHE A 223 21.21 -12.04 4.33
C PHE A 223 22.67 -11.64 4.06
N ALA A 224 23.47 -11.26 5.07
CA ALA A 224 24.81 -10.68 4.93
C ALA A 224 25.79 -11.52 4.07
N ASN A 225 25.66 -12.85 4.13
CA ASN A 225 26.53 -13.79 3.39
C ASN A 225 25.77 -14.57 2.31
N LYS A 226 24.60 -14.08 1.88
CA LYS A 226 23.85 -14.73 0.80
C LYS A 226 24.36 -14.25 -0.55
N LYS A 227 24.56 -15.19 -1.44
CA LYS A 227 25.04 -14.91 -2.81
C LYS A 227 24.02 -14.04 -3.56
N ASN A 228 24.53 -13.04 -4.27
CA ASN A 228 23.76 -12.16 -5.15
C ASN A 228 22.59 -11.40 -4.47
N VAL A 229 22.74 -11.09 -3.18
CA VAL A 229 21.75 -10.29 -2.42
C VAL A 229 22.27 -8.87 -2.25
N ASN A 230 21.41 -7.89 -2.59
CA ASN A 230 21.61 -6.48 -2.32
C ASN A 230 20.55 -5.99 -1.30
N TYR A 231 20.97 -5.72 -0.07
CA TYR A 231 20.08 -5.27 1.01
C TYR A 231 20.23 -3.77 1.24
N LEU A 232 19.26 -2.97 0.77
CA LEU A 232 19.33 -1.50 0.72
C LEU A 232 18.63 -0.79 1.89
N SER A 233 17.77 -1.48 2.68
CA SER A 233 16.83 -0.81 3.60
C SER A 233 15.81 0.07 2.87
N ALA A 234 15.25 1.09 3.56
CA ALA A 234 14.37 2.05 2.91
C ALA A 234 15.15 2.92 1.92
N VAL A 235 14.62 3.07 0.72
CA VAL A 235 15.18 3.88 -0.36
C VAL A 235 14.19 4.98 -0.77
N LYS A 236 14.67 6.01 -1.45
CA LYS A 236 13.82 7.07 -1.99
C LYS A 236 12.84 6.52 -3.03
N ARG A 237 11.69 7.18 -3.16
CA ARG A 237 10.64 6.75 -4.11
C ARG A 237 11.15 6.55 -5.53
N SER A 238 11.96 7.47 -6.04
CA SER A 238 12.52 7.36 -7.39
C SER A 238 13.42 6.13 -7.58
N GLU A 239 14.20 5.79 -6.54
CA GLU A 239 15.04 4.59 -6.54
C GLU A 239 14.20 3.32 -6.42
N LEU A 240 13.15 3.32 -5.57
CA LEU A 240 12.22 2.20 -5.46
C LEU A 240 11.54 1.90 -6.80
N VAL A 241 11.03 2.93 -7.47
CA VAL A 241 10.40 2.81 -8.79
C VAL A 241 11.37 2.26 -9.83
N ASP A 242 12.64 2.73 -9.84
CA ASP A 242 13.67 2.22 -10.75
C ASP A 242 13.98 0.73 -10.48
N ILE A 243 14.10 0.34 -9.21
CA ILE A 243 14.29 -1.06 -8.80
C ILE A 243 13.11 -1.93 -9.26
N GLN A 244 11.88 -1.50 -9.01
CA GLN A 244 10.69 -2.23 -9.43
C GLN A 244 10.58 -2.30 -10.96
N ASN A 245 10.84 -1.21 -11.68
CA ASN A 245 10.78 -1.21 -13.14
C ASN A 245 11.77 -2.19 -13.80
N LYS A 246 12.94 -2.37 -13.23
CA LYS A 246 13.98 -3.28 -13.76
C LYS A 246 13.81 -4.73 -13.33
N ALA A 247 13.13 -4.99 -12.22
CA ALA A 247 12.97 -6.34 -11.69
C ALA A 247 12.06 -7.20 -12.57
N GLN A 248 12.33 -8.50 -12.59
CA GLN A 248 11.51 -9.48 -13.30
C GLN A 248 10.49 -10.17 -12.37
N PHE A 249 10.88 -10.43 -11.11
CA PHE A 249 10.07 -11.15 -10.14
C PHE A 249 10.00 -10.42 -8.79
N HIS A 250 8.83 -10.45 -8.15
CA HIS A 250 8.66 -10.03 -6.76
C HIS A 250 8.39 -11.26 -5.88
N LEU A 251 9.36 -11.61 -5.04
CA LEU A 251 9.26 -12.78 -4.16
C LEU A 251 8.68 -12.34 -2.82
N TYR A 252 7.42 -12.70 -2.56
CA TYR A 252 6.69 -12.23 -1.39
C TYR A 252 6.03 -13.40 -0.62
N PRO A 253 6.79 -14.24 0.10
CA PRO A 253 6.27 -15.31 0.95
C PRO A 253 5.69 -14.74 2.25
N CYS A 254 4.67 -13.89 2.14
CA CYS A 254 4.09 -13.14 3.24
C CYS A 254 3.56 -14.05 4.34
N THR A 255 3.84 -13.68 5.60
CA THR A 255 3.33 -14.35 6.81
C THR A 255 2.36 -13.48 7.61
N TYR A 256 2.12 -12.26 7.15
CA TYR A 256 1.28 -11.26 7.80
C TYR A 256 -0.07 -11.11 7.10
N ASN A 257 -1.12 -10.87 7.87
CA ASN A 257 -2.47 -10.59 7.35
C ASN A 257 -2.54 -9.17 6.77
N GLU A 258 -1.95 -8.98 5.59
CA GLU A 258 -2.04 -7.71 4.85
C GLU A 258 -3.48 -7.34 4.56
N LEU A 259 -3.77 -6.04 4.64
CA LEU A 259 -5.10 -5.51 4.30
C LEU A 259 -5.25 -5.14 2.83
N PHE A 260 -4.14 -4.87 2.10
CA PHE A 260 -4.12 -4.64 0.66
C PHE A 260 -2.80 -5.08 0.02
N CYS A 261 -1.65 -4.67 0.56
CA CYS A 261 -0.30 -4.91 0.03
C CYS A 261 0.05 -4.07 -1.22
N ILE A 262 0.27 -2.77 -1.01
CA ILE A 262 0.67 -1.84 -2.09
C ILE A 262 1.91 -2.34 -2.86
N SER A 263 2.92 -2.91 -2.19
CA SER A 263 4.15 -3.34 -2.85
C SER A 263 3.90 -4.43 -3.90
N VAL A 264 2.95 -5.33 -3.68
CA VAL A 264 2.54 -6.35 -4.67
C VAL A 264 1.73 -5.71 -5.81
N ALA A 265 0.87 -4.74 -5.52
CA ALA A 265 0.11 -4.02 -6.55
C ALA A 265 1.05 -3.20 -7.46
N GLU A 266 1.96 -2.43 -6.87
CA GLU A 266 2.97 -1.63 -7.59
C GLU A 266 3.87 -2.50 -8.46
N SER A 267 4.30 -3.66 -7.95
CA SER A 267 5.10 -4.60 -8.74
C SER A 267 4.39 -5.03 -10.02
N GLN A 268 3.10 -5.34 -9.95
CA GLN A 268 2.30 -5.71 -11.13
C GLN A 268 2.20 -4.56 -12.12
N VAL A 269 1.96 -3.34 -11.64
CA VAL A 269 1.93 -2.12 -12.48
C VAL A 269 3.28 -1.86 -13.13
N ALA A 270 4.38 -2.14 -12.44
CA ALA A 270 5.72 -2.09 -13.00
C ALA A 270 6.00 -3.22 -14.01
N GLY A 271 5.11 -4.22 -14.16
CA GLY A 271 5.31 -5.40 -15.01
C GLY A 271 6.20 -6.47 -14.36
N VAL A 272 6.32 -6.45 -13.04
CA VAL A 272 7.06 -7.45 -12.25
C VAL A 272 6.09 -8.56 -11.84
N ILE A 273 6.43 -9.80 -12.13
CA ILE A 273 5.60 -10.97 -11.81
C ILE A 273 5.71 -11.28 -10.31
N PRO A 274 4.65 -11.11 -9.51
CA PRO A 274 4.71 -11.47 -8.11
C PRO A 274 4.51 -12.98 -7.92
N ILE A 275 5.32 -13.55 -7.03
CA ILE A 275 5.13 -14.91 -6.50
C ILE A 275 4.89 -14.75 -4.99
N THR A 276 3.71 -15.13 -4.52
CA THR A 276 3.27 -14.80 -3.17
C THR A 276 2.67 -16.00 -2.44
N SER A 277 2.60 -15.90 -1.11
CA SER A 277 1.64 -16.71 -0.33
C SER A 277 0.20 -16.22 -0.57
N ARG A 278 -0.77 -16.92 0.07
CA ARG A 278 -2.19 -16.52 0.07
C ARG A 278 -2.65 -15.96 1.42
N ILE A 279 -1.77 -15.26 2.13
CA ILE A 279 -2.08 -14.74 3.47
C ILE A 279 -2.72 -13.35 3.37
N GLY A 280 -3.86 -13.18 4.04
CA GLY A 280 -4.57 -11.89 4.06
C GLY A 280 -5.00 -11.44 2.66
N ALA A 281 -4.99 -10.14 2.43
CA ALA A 281 -5.35 -9.55 1.14
C ALA A 281 -4.31 -9.78 0.04
N VAL A 282 -3.13 -10.34 0.34
CA VAL A 282 -2.15 -10.68 -0.70
C VAL A 282 -2.76 -11.62 -1.75
N ASP A 283 -3.66 -12.52 -1.31
CA ASP A 283 -4.38 -13.44 -2.21
C ASP A 283 -5.22 -12.69 -3.28
N THR A 284 -5.83 -11.58 -2.93
CA THR A 284 -6.67 -10.79 -3.86
C THR A 284 -5.89 -9.67 -4.55
N THR A 285 -4.86 -9.10 -3.91
CA THR A 285 -4.01 -8.06 -4.50
C THR A 285 -3.07 -8.61 -5.56
N ASN A 286 -2.57 -9.83 -5.40
CA ASN A 286 -1.83 -10.52 -6.46
C ASN A 286 -2.83 -11.04 -7.53
N ARG A 287 -3.15 -10.22 -8.53
CA ARG A 287 -4.14 -10.52 -9.57
C ARG A 287 -3.55 -11.27 -10.75
N LEU A 288 -2.29 -11.01 -11.07
CA LEU A 288 -1.65 -11.42 -12.33
C LEU A 288 -0.42 -12.32 -12.14
N GLY A 289 -0.04 -12.58 -10.88
CA GLY A 289 1.11 -13.39 -10.55
C GLY A 289 0.76 -14.81 -10.08
N TYR A 290 1.72 -15.45 -9.44
CA TYR A 290 1.61 -16.81 -8.93
C TYR A 290 1.37 -16.81 -7.43
N LYS A 291 0.43 -17.64 -6.99
CA LYS A 291 0.03 -17.77 -5.58
C LYS A 291 0.32 -19.18 -5.10
N ILE A 292 1.10 -19.29 -4.04
CA ILE A 292 1.51 -20.58 -3.48
C ILE A 292 0.64 -20.91 -2.29
N ASP A 293 -0.04 -22.05 -2.36
CA ASP A 293 -0.89 -22.54 -1.29
C ASP A 293 -0.08 -23.06 -0.08
N GLY A 294 -0.68 -23.00 1.09
CA GLY A 294 -0.17 -23.60 2.31
C GLY A 294 0.51 -22.61 3.27
N ASN A 295 1.05 -23.17 4.34
CA ASN A 295 1.70 -22.39 5.38
C ASN A 295 3.10 -21.95 4.94
N PRO A 296 3.38 -20.62 4.84
CA PRO A 296 4.70 -20.12 4.43
C PRO A 296 5.88 -20.60 5.31
N MET A 297 5.58 -21.08 6.53
CA MET A 297 6.58 -21.62 7.45
C MET A 297 6.90 -23.10 7.21
N SER A 298 6.18 -23.78 6.31
CA SER A 298 6.36 -25.21 6.07
C SER A 298 7.41 -25.49 5.00
N HIS A 299 8.08 -26.64 5.11
CA HIS A 299 9.02 -27.11 4.10
C HIS A 299 8.36 -27.28 2.72
N ASP A 300 7.16 -27.84 2.68
CA ASP A 300 6.43 -28.06 1.42
C ASP A 300 6.10 -26.75 0.70
N PHE A 301 5.82 -25.67 1.44
CA PHE A 301 5.64 -24.36 0.86
C PHE A 301 6.94 -23.85 0.24
N VAL A 302 8.08 -23.97 0.95
CA VAL A 302 9.40 -23.56 0.42
C VAL A 302 9.71 -24.30 -0.87
N VAL A 303 9.51 -25.61 -0.93
CA VAL A 303 9.74 -26.41 -2.14
C VAL A 303 8.90 -25.90 -3.31
N ARG A 304 7.59 -25.77 -3.13
CA ARG A 304 6.68 -25.28 -4.19
C ARG A 304 7.01 -23.85 -4.63
N PHE A 305 7.37 -22.99 -3.69
CA PHE A 305 7.78 -21.62 -4.00
C PHE A 305 9.05 -21.60 -4.87
N VAL A 306 10.06 -22.37 -4.48
CA VAL A 306 11.32 -22.49 -5.24
C VAL A 306 11.05 -23.07 -6.63
N ASP A 307 10.30 -24.17 -6.73
CA ASP A 307 10.00 -24.82 -8.01
C ASP A 307 9.28 -23.87 -8.96
N THR A 308 8.34 -23.08 -8.44
CA THR A 308 7.62 -22.05 -9.23
C THR A 308 8.59 -20.98 -9.74
N VAL A 309 9.41 -20.39 -8.86
CA VAL A 309 10.35 -19.33 -9.23
C VAL A 309 11.37 -19.85 -10.24
N VAL A 310 11.98 -21.00 -9.97
CA VAL A 310 13.00 -21.59 -10.87
C VAL A 310 12.40 -21.99 -12.22
N GLY A 311 11.19 -22.54 -12.22
CA GLY A 311 10.45 -22.85 -13.44
C GLY A 311 10.23 -21.62 -14.32
N LEU A 312 9.83 -20.49 -13.69
CA LEU A 312 9.64 -19.21 -14.38
C LEU A 312 10.97 -18.64 -14.90
N MET A 313 12.04 -18.65 -14.10
CA MET A 313 13.36 -18.16 -14.51
C MET A 313 13.96 -18.92 -15.71
N LYS A 314 13.63 -20.21 -15.83
CA LYS A 314 14.05 -21.07 -16.94
C LYS A 314 13.11 -21.02 -18.15
N SER A 315 11.98 -20.34 -18.04
CA SER A 315 11.02 -20.21 -19.15
C SER A 315 11.43 -19.08 -20.10
N ASP A 316 11.38 -19.35 -21.39
CA ASP A 316 11.57 -18.35 -22.43
C ASP A 316 10.26 -17.60 -22.79
N ASN A 317 9.11 -18.03 -22.22
CA ASN A 317 7.79 -17.53 -22.57
C ASN A 317 7.08 -16.90 -21.34
N LEU A 318 7.70 -15.89 -20.74
CA LEU A 318 7.04 -15.13 -19.68
C LEU A 318 6.00 -14.16 -20.27
N VAL A 319 4.84 -14.12 -19.66
CA VAL A 319 3.77 -13.17 -20.04
C VAL A 319 4.17 -11.77 -19.59
N ASP A 320 4.07 -10.79 -20.48
CA ASP A 320 4.11 -9.39 -20.09
C ASP A 320 2.78 -9.02 -19.40
N ILE A 321 2.83 -8.89 -18.09
CA ILE A 321 1.64 -8.57 -17.29
C ILE A 321 1.35 -7.07 -17.22
N LYS A 322 2.25 -6.20 -17.65
CA LYS A 322 2.11 -4.74 -17.48
C LYS A 322 0.86 -4.16 -18.14
N PRO A 323 0.51 -4.51 -19.39
CA PRO A 323 -0.73 -4.02 -20.01
C PRO A 323 -2.00 -4.51 -19.31
N LEU A 324 -1.95 -5.69 -18.70
CA LEU A 324 -3.06 -6.23 -17.91
C LEU A 324 -3.17 -5.50 -16.57
N ALA A 325 -2.04 -5.25 -15.91
CA ALA A 325 -2.00 -4.53 -14.65
C ALA A 325 -2.52 -3.10 -14.77
N ALA A 326 -2.28 -2.43 -15.90
CA ALA A 326 -2.83 -1.09 -16.16
C ALA A 326 -4.37 -1.07 -16.14
N LYS A 327 -5.03 -2.17 -16.51
CA LYS A 327 -6.50 -2.31 -16.44
C LYS A 327 -6.97 -2.71 -15.04
N GLU A 328 -6.24 -3.64 -14.39
CA GLU A 328 -6.59 -4.16 -13.07
C GLU A 328 -6.46 -3.12 -11.95
N PHE A 329 -5.52 -2.19 -12.10
CA PHE A 329 -5.24 -1.11 -11.14
C PHE A 329 -5.58 0.27 -11.70
N ASP A 330 -6.61 0.34 -12.54
CA ASP A 330 -7.09 1.56 -13.13
C ASP A 330 -7.62 2.54 -12.08
N THR A 331 -7.09 3.77 -12.12
CA THR A 331 -7.46 4.82 -11.16
C THR A 331 -8.84 5.43 -11.45
N GLU A 332 -9.30 5.40 -12.69
CA GLU A 332 -10.64 5.91 -13.04
C GLU A 332 -11.72 5.07 -12.37
N SER A 333 -11.57 3.74 -12.41
CA SER A 333 -12.47 2.81 -11.71
C SER A 333 -12.53 3.04 -10.19
N ILE A 334 -11.39 3.41 -9.58
CA ILE A 334 -11.34 3.76 -8.15
C ILE A 334 -12.09 5.08 -7.90
N LEU A 335 -11.85 6.10 -8.71
CA LEU A 335 -12.56 7.39 -8.61
C LEU A 335 -14.08 7.23 -8.80
N GLU A 336 -14.53 6.42 -9.76
CA GLU A 336 -15.95 6.12 -9.93
C GLU A 336 -16.61 5.50 -8.69
N LYS A 337 -15.89 4.62 -7.96
CA LYS A 337 -16.39 4.05 -6.72
C LYS A 337 -16.53 5.12 -5.62
N TRP A 338 -15.58 6.05 -5.51
CA TRP A 338 -15.66 7.18 -4.59
C TRP A 338 -16.79 8.14 -4.97
N ASP A 339 -16.95 8.45 -6.27
CA ASP A 339 -18.01 9.33 -6.77
C ASP A 339 -19.41 8.82 -6.40
N ARG A 340 -19.63 7.50 -6.43
CA ARG A 340 -20.90 6.90 -6.00
C ARG A 340 -21.21 7.18 -4.52
N LEU A 341 -20.19 7.33 -3.68
CA LEU A 341 -20.38 7.69 -2.27
C LEU A 341 -20.55 9.20 -2.08
N PHE A 342 -19.95 10.00 -2.94
CA PHE A 342 -20.00 11.47 -2.86
C PHE A 342 -21.34 12.04 -3.36
N TYR A 343 -21.93 11.41 -4.36
CA TYR A 343 -23.13 11.93 -5.01
C TYR A 343 -24.43 11.16 -4.67
N GLY A 344 -24.35 10.05 -3.94
CA GLY A 344 -25.45 9.24 -3.45
C GLY A 344 -25.92 8.22 -4.48
#